data_cf540717516c89d988126ae2376e3376
#
_entry.id   cf540717516c89d988126ae2376e3376
#
_cell.length_a   1.000
_cell.length_b   1.000
_cell.length_c   1.000
_cell.angle_alpha   90.00
_cell.angle_beta   90.00
_cell.angle_gamma   90.00
#
_symmetry.space_group_name_H-M   'P 1'
#
loop_
_entity.id
_entity.type
_entity.pdbx_description
1 polymer ?
#
loop_
_entity_poly.entity_id
_entity_poly.type
_entity_poly.pdbx_seq_one_letter_code
_entity_poly.pdbx_strand_id
1 'polypeptide(L)'
;MAKLLDHIFIDTSVLQQESFFRETSCVSKLLQLAEKGYVKILLPVITEREWLKHFKDNADPKVKVSEAERKLSILGNNEHADEFLNNFQIVIDGYDFANEAEAVFNDKVNQPGVVKIDYSQFENTLEDVFEKYFRQDKPFGTNGKSKEFPDAFVLASLEKYARENGIDRVIVFSLDKDMTDYSSDVLKVEPIGMFLNDLLVNKIPDAEEKERQQKDIDRLFTYIQASKPEFESKLREKVLEYLNDTDVYISHFMYAEIEDVEFVEISLDITAKDMEIISIDNEYIEAVCFPEIDGIANVRHFCEEESIWDSEEKEWFYEKYETDEVKISSYLNVYVKMERNELDMGQDPDVEISDVNYRALQESLDDENY
;
A
#
# COMPACT_ATOMS: atom_id res chain seq x y z
N MET A 1 -34.77 2.00 -5.35
CA MET A 1 -33.89 3.17 -5.50
C MET A 1 -32.88 2.88 -6.59
N ALA A 2 -32.60 3.80 -7.51
CA ALA A 2 -31.49 3.62 -8.46
C ALA A 2 -30.20 3.55 -7.65
N LYS A 3 -29.41 2.48 -7.82
CA LYS A 3 -28.09 2.40 -7.20
C LYS A 3 -27.26 3.59 -7.70
N LEU A 4 -26.78 4.43 -6.79
CA LEU A 4 -25.80 5.45 -7.15
C LEU A 4 -24.55 4.70 -7.60
N LEU A 5 -24.14 4.90 -8.83
CA LEU A 5 -23.00 4.19 -9.40
C LEU A 5 -21.86 5.19 -9.54
N ASP A 6 -21.04 5.30 -8.51
CA ASP A 6 -19.81 6.11 -8.58
C ASP A 6 -18.79 5.43 -9.51
N HIS A 7 -18.12 6.20 -10.34
CA HIS A 7 -17.02 5.75 -11.19
C HIS A 7 -15.70 6.12 -10.52
N ILE A 8 -14.83 5.15 -10.36
CA ILE A 8 -13.56 5.32 -9.63
C ILE A 8 -12.38 4.83 -10.47
N PHE A 9 -11.24 5.39 -10.24
CA PHE A 9 -9.94 4.96 -10.76
C PHE A 9 -8.97 4.82 -9.60
N ILE A 10 -8.20 3.74 -9.60
CA ILE A 10 -7.18 3.44 -8.59
C ILE A 10 -5.82 3.48 -9.28
N ASP A 11 -4.97 4.39 -8.87
CA ASP A 11 -3.60 4.48 -9.36
C ASP A 11 -2.71 3.36 -8.80
N THR A 12 -1.64 3.06 -9.52
CA THR A 12 -0.66 2.02 -9.14
C THR A 12 -0.03 2.29 -7.77
N SER A 13 0.21 3.56 -7.42
CA SER A 13 0.76 3.96 -6.11
C SER A 13 -0.15 3.53 -4.95
N VAL A 14 -1.47 3.74 -5.08
CA VAL A 14 -2.45 3.32 -4.08
C VAL A 14 -2.57 1.80 -4.01
N LEU A 15 -2.62 1.11 -5.18
CA LEU A 15 -2.66 -0.35 -5.21
C LEU A 15 -1.49 -0.98 -4.44
N GLN A 16 -0.29 -0.41 -4.61
CA GLN A 16 0.90 -0.88 -3.92
C GLN A 16 0.87 -0.57 -2.42
N GLN A 17 0.44 0.64 -2.03
CA GLN A 17 0.29 1.03 -0.63
C GLN A 17 -0.70 0.11 0.10
N GLU A 18 -1.81 -0.22 -0.55
CA GLU A 18 -2.84 -1.13 -0.03
C GLU A 18 -2.43 -2.61 -0.06
N SER A 19 -1.15 -2.92 -0.37
CA SER A 19 -0.65 -4.28 -0.49
C SER A 19 -1.45 -5.13 -1.48
N PHE A 20 -1.81 -4.53 -2.61
CA PHE A 20 -2.55 -5.15 -3.71
C PHE A 20 -3.96 -5.63 -3.32
N PHE A 21 -4.20 -6.93 -3.51
CA PHE A 21 -5.52 -7.55 -3.34
C PHE A 21 -5.64 -8.31 -2.01
N ARG A 22 -4.90 -7.90 -0.98
CA ARG A 22 -5.10 -8.48 0.35
C ARG A 22 -6.56 -8.33 0.77
N GLU A 23 -7.09 -9.29 1.49
CA GLU A 23 -8.49 -9.34 1.88
C GLU A 23 -8.91 -8.10 2.69
N THR A 24 -8.01 -7.62 3.54
CA THR A 24 -8.21 -6.42 4.38
C THR A 24 -8.06 -5.10 3.63
N SER A 25 -7.48 -5.08 2.42
CA SER A 25 -7.19 -3.85 1.69
C SER A 25 -8.44 -3.11 1.23
N CYS A 26 -8.37 -1.77 1.20
CA CYS A 26 -9.42 -0.92 0.64
C CYS A 26 -9.71 -1.28 -0.83
N VAL A 27 -8.69 -1.67 -1.59
CA VAL A 27 -8.84 -2.09 -2.99
C VAL A 27 -9.69 -3.35 -3.10
N SER A 28 -9.46 -4.37 -2.26
CA SER A 28 -10.28 -5.59 -2.25
C SER A 28 -11.73 -5.30 -1.87
N LYS A 29 -11.96 -4.40 -0.91
CA LYS A 29 -13.33 -3.97 -0.56
C LYS A 29 -14.01 -3.23 -1.70
N LEU A 30 -13.30 -2.36 -2.44
CA LEU A 30 -13.84 -1.68 -3.61
C LEU A 30 -14.16 -2.66 -4.75
N LEU A 31 -13.35 -3.70 -4.96
CA LEU A 31 -13.65 -4.77 -5.93
C LEU A 31 -14.94 -5.52 -5.55
N GLN A 32 -15.12 -5.88 -4.29
CA GLN A 32 -16.36 -6.51 -3.80
C GLN A 32 -17.58 -5.58 -3.99
N LEU A 33 -17.43 -4.28 -3.74
CA LEU A 33 -18.50 -3.30 -3.97
C LEU A 33 -18.80 -3.10 -5.46
N ALA A 34 -17.79 -3.20 -6.32
CA ALA A 34 -17.96 -3.17 -7.77
C ALA A 34 -18.73 -4.40 -8.28
N GLU A 35 -18.39 -5.59 -7.78
CA GLU A 35 -19.13 -6.82 -8.08
C GLU A 35 -20.61 -6.71 -7.66
N LYS A 36 -20.88 -6.13 -6.49
CA LYS A 36 -22.24 -5.85 -6.00
C LYS A 36 -22.93 -4.69 -6.76
N GLY A 37 -22.20 -3.98 -7.63
CA GLY A 37 -22.70 -2.90 -8.48
C GLY A 37 -22.95 -1.57 -7.73
N TYR A 38 -22.22 -1.29 -6.68
CA TYR A 38 -22.24 0.02 -5.98
C TYR A 38 -21.27 1.02 -6.60
N VAL A 39 -20.18 0.55 -7.18
CA VAL A 39 -19.18 1.36 -7.89
C VAL A 39 -18.81 0.73 -9.22
N LYS A 40 -18.18 1.49 -10.11
CA LYS A 40 -17.48 0.98 -11.30
C LYS A 40 -16.03 1.40 -11.26
N ILE A 41 -15.13 0.43 -11.36
CA ILE A 41 -13.70 0.65 -11.42
C ILE A 41 -13.31 0.81 -12.89
N LEU A 42 -12.80 1.98 -13.26
CA LEU A 42 -12.26 2.25 -14.59
C LEU A 42 -10.79 1.82 -14.62
N LEU A 43 -10.44 0.89 -15.48
CA LEU A 43 -9.09 0.33 -15.56
C LEU A 43 -8.49 0.54 -16.95
N PRO A 44 -7.71 1.63 -17.17
CA PRO A 44 -6.96 1.83 -18.40
C PRO A 44 -5.94 0.70 -18.61
N VAL A 45 -5.74 0.30 -19.86
CA VAL A 45 -4.83 -0.80 -20.21
C VAL A 45 -3.38 -0.56 -19.80
N ILE A 46 -2.93 0.71 -19.73
CA ILE A 46 -1.61 1.08 -19.23
C ILE A 46 -1.51 0.69 -17.75
N THR A 47 -2.45 1.17 -16.94
CA THR A 47 -2.53 0.86 -15.50
C THR A 47 -2.69 -0.64 -15.25
N GLU A 48 -3.53 -1.34 -16.04
CA GLU A 48 -3.68 -2.80 -15.92
C GLU A 48 -2.33 -3.53 -16.07
N ARG A 49 -1.51 -3.11 -17.03
CA ARG A 49 -0.18 -3.70 -17.26
C ARG A 49 0.82 -3.36 -16.15
N GLU A 50 0.77 -2.16 -15.63
CA GLU A 50 1.58 -1.74 -14.49
C GLU A 50 1.21 -2.52 -13.24
N TRP A 51 -0.08 -2.65 -12.95
CA TRP A 51 -0.59 -3.45 -11.85
C TRP A 51 -0.11 -4.89 -11.93
N LEU A 52 -0.27 -5.53 -13.10
CA LEU A 52 0.17 -6.92 -13.31
C LEU A 52 1.68 -7.07 -13.09
N LYS A 53 2.47 -6.13 -13.64
CA LYS A 53 3.94 -6.16 -13.47
C LYS A 53 4.30 -6.09 -11.99
N HIS A 54 3.83 -5.07 -11.28
CA HIS A 54 4.14 -4.88 -9.86
C HIS A 54 3.60 -6.01 -8.99
N PHE A 55 2.43 -6.56 -9.33
CA PHE A 55 1.88 -7.70 -8.61
C PHE A 55 2.75 -8.95 -8.76
N LYS A 56 3.21 -9.25 -9.98
CA LYS A 56 4.15 -10.35 -10.24
C LYS A 56 5.47 -10.15 -9.50
N ASP A 57 6.04 -8.95 -9.58
CA ASP A 57 7.31 -8.63 -8.92
C ASP A 57 7.22 -8.81 -7.39
N ASN A 58 6.09 -8.43 -6.78
CA ASN A 58 5.86 -8.60 -5.34
C ASN A 58 5.45 -10.03 -4.93
N ALA A 59 4.90 -10.82 -5.85
CA ALA A 59 4.53 -12.21 -5.58
C ALA A 59 5.71 -13.19 -5.76
N ASP A 60 6.87 -12.75 -6.29
CA ASP A 60 8.02 -13.61 -6.53
C ASP A 60 8.79 -13.89 -5.22
N PRO A 61 8.81 -15.13 -4.71
CA PRO A 61 9.48 -15.47 -3.47
C PRO A 61 11.01 -15.55 -3.57
N LYS A 62 11.59 -15.34 -4.76
CA LYS A 62 13.06 -15.38 -4.95
C LYS A 62 13.79 -14.36 -4.10
N VAL A 63 13.17 -13.20 -3.84
CA VAL A 63 13.70 -12.21 -2.90
C VAL A 63 13.91 -12.81 -1.52
N LYS A 64 12.97 -13.63 -1.03
CA LYS A 64 13.06 -14.29 0.28
C LYS A 64 14.16 -15.36 0.36
N VAL A 65 14.54 -15.96 -0.78
CA VAL A 65 15.70 -16.88 -0.83
C VAL A 65 16.98 -16.11 -0.57
N SER A 66 17.19 -15.01 -1.30
CA SER A 66 18.37 -14.16 -1.12
C SER A 66 18.50 -13.63 0.32
N GLU A 67 17.37 -13.26 0.94
CA GLU A 67 17.34 -12.88 2.36
C GLU A 67 17.74 -14.05 3.27
N ALA A 68 17.21 -15.25 3.01
CA ALA A 68 17.55 -16.43 3.79
C ALA A 68 19.04 -16.80 3.63
N GLU A 69 19.59 -16.70 2.42
CA GLU A 69 21.01 -16.89 2.14
C GLU A 69 21.86 -15.90 2.97
N ARG A 70 21.50 -14.61 2.93
CA ARG A 70 22.18 -13.57 3.72
C ARG A 70 22.12 -13.86 5.22
N LYS A 71 20.93 -14.16 5.76
CA LYS A 71 20.76 -14.46 7.19
C LYS A 71 21.51 -15.73 7.62
N LEU A 72 21.57 -16.75 6.78
CA LEU A 72 22.27 -17.99 7.08
C LEU A 72 23.79 -17.93 6.87
N SER A 73 24.30 -16.94 6.15
CA SER A 73 25.74 -16.73 5.95
C SER A 73 26.50 -16.55 7.26
N ILE A 74 25.83 -16.05 8.30
CA ILE A 74 26.41 -15.93 9.65
C ILE A 74 26.86 -17.30 10.24
N LEU A 75 26.29 -18.39 9.75
CA LEU A 75 26.67 -19.73 10.17
C LEU A 75 27.97 -20.22 9.48
N GLY A 76 28.53 -19.41 8.56
CA GLY A 76 29.69 -19.79 7.76
C GLY A 76 29.42 -21.01 6.89
N ASN A 77 30.43 -21.80 6.59
CA ASN A 77 30.35 -23.03 5.81
C ASN A 77 29.63 -24.14 6.62
N ASN A 78 28.31 -24.03 6.77
CA ASN A 78 27.48 -24.96 7.52
C ASN A 78 26.68 -25.85 6.55
N GLU A 79 26.99 -27.15 6.51
CA GLU A 79 26.33 -28.10 5.60
C GLU A 79 24.80 -28.13 5.74
N HIS A 80 24.27 -27.92 6.94
CA HIS A 80 22.82 -27.88 7.17
C HIS A 80 22.16 -26.62 6.64
N ALA A 81 22.84 -25.46 6.72
CA ALA A 81 22.37 -24.21 6.12
C ALA A 81 22.37 -24.34 4.60
N ASP A 82 23.44 -24.87 4.01
CA ASP A 82 23.54 -25.11 2.57
C ASP A 82 22.47 -26.10 2.07
N GLU A 83 22.23 -27.19 2.82
CA GLU A 83 21.18 -28.15 2.51
C GLU A 83 19.78 -27.51 2.57
N PHE A 84 19.52 -26.69 3.59
CA PHE A 84 18.24 -25.96 3.72
C PHE A 84 18.02 -25.02 2.54
N LEU A 85 19.00 -24.19 2.21
CA LEU A 85 18.92 -23.24 1.09
C LEU A 85 18.73 -23.94 -0.24
N ASN A 86 19.47 -25.03 -0.50
CA ASN A 86 19.32 -25.81 -1.72
C ASN A 86 17.92 -26.44 -1.83
N ASN A 87 17.38 -26.98 -0.75
CA ASN A 87 16.03 -27.55 -0.75
C ASN A 87 14.97 -26.46 -0.96
N PHE A 88 15.15 -25.29 -0.34
CA PHE A 88 14.25 -24.15 -0.50
C PHE A 88 14.27 -23.63 -1.95
N GLN A 89 15.45 -23.48 -2.54
CA GLN A 89 15.63 -23.11 -3.94
C GLN A 89 14.96 -24.10 -4.91
N ILE A 90 15.13 -25.41 -4.69
CA ILE A 90 14.50 -26.45 -5.51
C ILE A 90 12.97 -26.33 -5.47
N VAL A 91 12.40 -26.10 -4.30
CA VAL A 91 10.95 -25.93 -4.16
C VAL A 91 10.47 -24.69 -4.93
N ILE A 92 11.18 -23.57 -4.80
CA ILE A 92 10.82 -22.32 -5.48
C ILE A 92 10.97 -22.46 -7.00
N ASP A 93 12.07 -23.04 -7.48
CA ASP A 93 12.29 -23.23 -8.92
C ASP A 93 11.30 -24.20 -9.55
N GLY A 94 10.75 -25.10 -8.76
CA GLY A 94 9.71 -26.05 -9.18
C GLY A 94 8.30 -25.47 -9.28
N TYR A 95 8.09 -24.22 -8.86
CA TYR A 95 6.77 -23.58 -8.82
C TYR A 95 6.72 -22.34 -9.72
N ASP A 96 5.70 -22.22 -10.54
CA ASP A 96 5.53 -21.09 -11.47
C ASP A 96 4.67 -19.98 -10.83
N PHE A 97 5.28 -19.27 -9.88
CA PHE A 97 4.63 -18.16 -9.17
C PHE A 97 4.17 -17.03 -10.10
N ALA A 98 4.85 -16.82 -11.23
CA ALA A 98 4.47 -15.77 -12.16
C ALA A 98 3.14 -16.07 -12.85
N ASN A 99 2.91 -17.32 -13.23
CA ASN A 99 1.63 -17.75 -13.82
C ASN A 99 0.51 -17.78 -12.79
N GLU A 100 0.79 -18.22 -11.55
CA GLU A 100 -0.19 -18.17 -10.48
C GLU A 100 -0.59 -16.73 -10.13
N ALA A 101 0.37 -15.83 -10.00
CA ALA A 101 0.11 -14.40 -9.79
C ALA A 101 -0.74 -13.81 -10.93
N GLU A 102 -0.44 -14.16 -12.20
CA GLU A 102 -1.23 -13.71 -13.34
C GLU A 102 -2.66 -14.27 -13.31
N ALA A 103 -2.84 -15.52 -12.90
CA ALA A 103 -4.18 -16.13 -12.78
C ALA A 103 -5.01 -15.41 -11.71
N VAL A 104 -4.43 -15.17 -10.52
CA VAL A 104 -5.07 -14.41 -9.43
C VAL A 104 -5.39 -12.98 -9.87
N PHE A 105 -4.44 -12.30 -10.50
CA PHE A 105 -4.63 -10.96 -11.03
C PHE A 105 -5.80 -10.89 -12.00
N ASN A 106 -5.81 -11.80 -13.00
CA ASN A 106 -6.85 -11.86 -14.01
C ASN A 106 -8.24 -12.14 -13.40
N ASP A 107 -8.32 -12.97 -12.37
CA ASP A 107 -9.56 -13.18 -11.62
C ASP A 107 -10.09 -11.87 -11.02
N LYS A 108 -9.22 -11.09 -10.40
CA LYS A 108 -9.59 -9.80 -9.78
C LYS A 108 -10.01 -8.73 -10.79
N VAL A 109 -9.24 -8.54 -11.88
CA VAL A 109 -9.52 -7.46 -12.84
C VAL A 109 -10.59 -7.80 -13.88
N ASN A 110 -11.03 -9.04 -13.97
CA ASN A 110 -12.14 -9.45 -14.85
C ASN A 110 -13.47 -9.59 -14.12
N GLN A 111 -13.55 -9.17 -12.86
CA GLN A 111 -14.80 -9.19 -12.09
C GLN A 111 -15.86 -8.23 -12.66
N PRO A 112 -17.15 -8.51 -12.44
CA PRO A 112 -18.20 -7.56 -12.73
C PRO A 112 -17.96 -6.21 -12.05
N GLY A 113 -18.18 -5.11 -12.77
CA GLY A 113 -17.94 -3.77 -12.24
C GLY A 113 -16.56 -3.20 -12.54
N VAL A 114 -15.60 -3.99 -13.02
CA VAL A 114 -14.34 -3.48 -13.58
C VAL A 114 -14.54 -3.21 -15.08
N VAL A 115 -14.30 -1.98 -15.51
CA VAL A 115 -14.45 -1.53 -16.89
C VAL A 115 -13.08 -1.25 -17.48
N LYS A 116 -12.64 -2.09 -18.41
CA LYS A 116 -11.37 -1.91 -19.10
C LYS A 116 -11.46 -0.83 -20.15
N ILE A 117 -10.50 0.07 -20.15
CA ILE A 117 -10.33 1.12 -21.16
C ILE A 117 -9.15 0.73 -22.03
N ASP A 118 -9.42 0.29 -23.24
CA ASP A 118 -8.39 -0.21 -24.16
C ASP A 118 -7.70 0.90 -24.98
N TYR A 119 -6.73 0.54 -25.81
CA TYR A 119 -5.95 1.48 -26.62
C TYR A 119 -6.80 2.26 -27.62
N SER A 120 -7.96 1.79 -28.06
CA SER A 120 -8.83 2.54 -28.97
C SER A 120 -9.31 3.85 -28.38
N GLN A 121 -9.38 3.92 -27.05
CA GLN A 121 -9.74 5.15 -26.33
C GLN A 121 -8.58 6.17 -26.30
N PHE A 122 -7.36 5.77 -26.60
CA PHE A 122 -6.20 6.66 -26.60
C PHE A 122 -5.95 7.33 -27.97
N GLU A 123 -6.51 6.84 -29.07
CA GLU A 123 -6.21 7.33 -30.42
C GLU A 123 -6.40 8.83 -30.60
N ASN A 124 -7.42 9.42 -29.95
CA ASN A 124 -7.73 10.85 -30.05
C ASN A 124 -7.18 11.69 -28.89
N THR A 125 -6.41 11.11 -27.98
CA THR A 125 -5.81 11.83 -26.84
C THR A 125 -4.36 12.23 -27.09
N LEU A 126 -3.78 11.75 -28.19
CA LEU A 126 -2.36 11.95 -28.51
C LEU A 126 -2.00 13.44 -28.62
N GLU A 127 -2.80 14.21 -29.36
CA GLU A 127 -2.57 15.63 -29.54
C GLU A 127 -2.67 16.39 -28.22
N ASP A 128 -3.70 16.11 -27.42
CA ASP A 128 -3.91 16.76 -26.10
C ASP A 128 -2.76 16.45 -25.14
N VAL A 129 -2.25 15.21 -25.13
CA VAL A 129 -1.13 14.83 -24.28
C VAL A 129 0.15 15.55 -24.69
N PHE A 130 0.46 15.61 -26.00
CA PHE A 130 1.64 16.33 -26.49
C PHE A 130 1.52 17.85 -26.28
N GLU A 131 0.35 18.45 -26.44
CA GLU A 131 0.14 19.85 -26.13
C GLU A 131 0.41 20.16 -24.65
N LYS A 132 -0.08 19.32 -23.71
CA LYS A 132 0.26 19.43 -22.28
C LYS A 132 1.76 19.30 -22.04
N TYR A 133 2.42 18.36 -22.71
CA TYR A 133 3.86 18.19 -22.60
C TYR A 133 4.63 19.45 -23.03
N PHE A 134 4.29 20.05 -24.19
CA PHE A 134 4.96 21.25 -24.66
C PHE A 134 4.65 22.49 -23.83
N ARG A 135 3.47 22.56 -23.19
CA ARG A 135 3.11 23.63 -22.27
C ARG A 135 3.63 23.43 -20.86
N GLN A 136 4.21 22.26 -20.57
CA GLN A 136 4.62 21.86 -19.22
C GLN A 136 3.46 21.87 -18.21
N ASP A 137 2.24 21.62 -18.70
CA ASP A 137 1.06 21.41 -17.86
C ASP A 137 1.13 20.05 -17.16
N LYS A 138 0.49 19.96 -15.97
CA LYS A 138 0.42 18.66 -15.25
C LYS A 138 -0.21 17.56 -16.13
N PRO A 139 0.26 16.31 -16.00
CA PRO A 139 1.26 15.78 -15.06
C PRO A 139 2.71 16.12 -15.39
N PHE A 140 2.99 16.73 -16.55
CA PHE A 140 4.33 17.17 -16.92
C PHE A 140 4.72 18.42 -16.11
N GLY A 141 5.89 18.41 -15.49
CA GLY A 141 6.43 19.55 -14.76
C GLY A 141 7.52 20.28 -15.56
N THR A 142 8.09 21.35 -14.98
CA THR A 142 9.13 22.19 -15.60
C THR A 142 10.43 21.45 -15.94
N ASN A 143 10.64 20.24 -15.47
CA ASN A 143 11.88 19.47 -15.64
C ASN A 143 11.84 18.44 -16.79
N GLY A 144 10.87 18.54 -17.71
CA GLY A 144 10.79 17.70 -18.92
C GLY A 144 10.71 16.20 -18.63
N LYS A 145 9.92 15.80 -17.66
CA LYS A 145 9.77 14.43 -17.21
C LYS A 145 9.11 13.56 -18.29
N SER A 146 9.91 12.93 -19.13
CA SER A 146 9.40 11.95 -20.12
C SER A 146 8.77 10.70 -19.46
N LYS A 147 9.01 10.47 -18.19
CA LYS A 147 8.43 9.36 -17.44
C LYS A 147 6.93 9.53 -17.18
N GLU A 148 6.41 10.74 -17.23
CA GLU A 148 5.00 11.08 -16.96
C GLU A 148 4.06 10.84 -18.17
N PHE A 149 4.58 10.40 -19.32
CA PHE A 149 3.73 10.10 -20.48
C PHE A 149 2.68 9.01 -20.21
N PRO A 150 3.00 7.89 -19.54
CA PRO A 150 1.97 6.91 -19.18
C PRO A 150 0.83 7.53 -18.39
N ASP A 151 1.13 8.32 -17.35
CA ASP A 151 0.14 8.97 -16.49
C ASP A 151 -0.70 9.97 -17.27
N ALA A 152 -0.06 10.77 -18.13
CA ALA A 152 -0.78 11.71 -18.98
C ALA A 152 -1.78 11.00 -19.93
N PHE A 153 -1.41 9.85 -20.48
CA PHE A 153 -2.31 9.04 -21.30
C PHE A 153 -3.43 8.41 -20.47
N VAL A 154 -3.13 7.92 -19.27
CA VAL A 154 -4.13 7.39 -18.33
C VAL A 154 -5.17 8.45 -18.02
N LEU A 155 -4.75 9.64 -17.57
CA LEU A 155 -5.64 10.75 -17.24
C LEU A 155 -6.49 11.20 -18.45
N ALA A 156 -5.87 11.35 -19.62
CA ALA A 156 -6.58 11.74 -20.83
C ALA A 156 -7.61 10.69 -21.28
N SER A 157 -7.30 9.39 -21.12
CA SER A 157 -8.23 8.30 -21.45
C SER A 157 -9.43 8.26 -20.50
N LEU A 158 -9.19 8.49 -19.20
CA LEU A 158 -10.27 8.58 -18.19
C LEU A 158 -11.22 9.76 -18.47
N GLU A 159 -10.67 10.96 -18.76
CA GLU A 159 -11.47 12.11 -19.12
C GLU A 159 -12.31 11.88 -20.38
N LYS A 160 -11.68 11.30 -21.43
CA LYS A 160 -12.36 10.99 -22.66
C LYS A 160 -13.49 9.98 -22.44
N TYR A 161 -13.16 8.88 -21.75
CA TYR A 161 -14.15 7.84 -21.43
C TYR A 161 -15.35 8.44 -20.67
N ALA A 162 -15.07 9.28 -19.66
CA ALA A 162 -16.12 9.92 -18.89
C ALA A 162 -17.02 10.80 -19.74
N ARG A 163 -16.45 11.66 -20.58
CA ARG A 163 -17.22 12.54 -21.48
C ARG A 163 -18.05 11.77 -22.49
N GLU A 164 -17.49 10.72 -23.11
CA GLU A 164 -18.20 9.89 -24.10
C GLU A 164 -19.35 9.10 -23.47
N ASN A 165 -19.27 8.74 -22.19
CA ASN A 165 -20.28 7.97 -21.48
C ASN A 165 -21.21 8.83 -20.60
N GLY A 166 -21.10 10.16 -20.65
CA GLY A 166 -21.93 11.08 -19.86
C GLY A 166 -21.70 10.93 -18.35
N ILE A 167 -20.48 10.63 -17.95
CA ILE A 167 -20.07 10.51 -16.55
C ILE A 167 -19.61 11.89 -16.09
N ASP A 168 -20.34 12.47 -15.13
CA ASP A 168 -20.05 13.80 -14.62
C ASP A 168 -18.80 13.85 -13.74
N ARG A 169 -18.47 12.72 -13.09
CA ARG A 169 -17.35 12.64 -12.13
C ARG A 169 -16.74 11.24 -12.10
N VAL A 170 -15.42 11.19 -12.16
CA VAL A 170 -14.60 10.02 -11.84
C VAL A 170 -13.75 10.36 -10.62
N ILE A 171 -13.82 9.53 -9.59
CA ILE A 171 -13.02 9.69 -8.38
C ILE A 171 -11.69 8.97 -8.60
N VAL A 172 -10.59 9.67 -8.38
CA VAL A 172 -9.23 9.19 -8.59
C VAL A 172 -8.57 8.99 -7.23
N PHE A 173 -8.07 7.80 -6.97
CA PHE A 173 -7.25 7.49 -5.81
C PHE A 173 -5.79 7.43 -6.27
N SER A 174 -4.98 8.38 -5.87
CA SER A 174 -3.54 8.46 -6.17
C SER A 174 -2.78 9.12 -5.04
N LEU A 175 -1.55 8.67 -4.83
CA LEU A 175 -0.58 9.29 -3.93
C LEU A 175 0.41 10.19 -4.67
N ASP A 176 0.40 10.16 -6.01
CA ASP A 176 1.29 10.98 -6.82
C ASP A 176 0.82 12.45 -6.81
N LYS A 177 1.73 13.36 -6.43
CA LYS A 177 1.47 14.81 -6.42
C LYS A 177 1.15 15.33 -7.82
N ASP A 178 1.75 14.80 -8.87
CA ASP A 178 1.51 15.26 -10.24
C ASP A 178 0.08 14.87 -10.70
N MET A 179 -0.47 13.75 -10.22
CA MET A 179 -1.88 13.40 -10.39
C MET A 179 -2.82 14.21 -9.48
N THR A 180 -2.45 14.44 -8.22
CA THR A 180 -3.28 15.22 -7.27
C THR A 180 -3.40 16.69 -7.67
N ASP A 181 -2.36 17.24 -8.27
CA ASP A 181 -2.31 18.61 -8.78
C ASP A 181 -2.92 18.77 -10.20
N TYR A 182 -3.35 17.65 -10.81
CA TYR A 182 -3.95 17.68 -12.14
C TYR A 182 -5.32 18.35 -12.13
N SER A 183 -5.49 19.39 -12.93
CA SER A 183 -6.75 20.14 -13.01
C SER A 183 -7.68 19.51 -14.04
N SER A 184 -8.82 19.01 -13.60
CA SER A 184 -9.87 18.45 -14.45
C SER A 184 -11.26 18.86 -13.96
N ASP A 185 -12.19 19.01 -14.89
CA ASP A 185 -13.60 19.22 -14.59
C ASP A 185 -14.33 17.90 -14.26
N VAL A 186 -13.75 16.76 -14.64
CA VAL A 186 -14.35 15.43 -14.52
C VAL A 186 -13.64 14.57 -13.48
N LEU A 187 -12.29 14.66 -13.39
CA LEU A 187 -11.51 13.86 -12.46
C LEU A 187 -11.39 14.58 -11.13
N LYS A 188 -11.62 13.87 -10.03
CA LYS A 188 -11.47 14.40 -8.67
C LYS A 188 -10.67 13.44 -7.81
N VAL A 189 -9.58 13.92 -7.25
CA VAL A 189 -8.75 13.14 -6.34
C VAL A 189 -9.35 13.18 -4.94
N GLU A 190 -9.52 12.00 -4.35
CA GLU A 190 -10.01 11.82 -2.98
C GLU A 190 -9.19 10.68 -2.31
N PRO A 191 -9.00 10.69 -0.99
CA PRO A 191 -8.41 9.57 -0.26
C PRO A 191 -9.32 8.34 -0.34
N ILE A 192 -8.75 7.16 -0.59
CA ILE A 192 -9.49 5.90 -0.78
C ILE A 192 -10.29 5.51 0.47
N GLY A 193 -9.70 5.63 1.67
CA GLY A 193 -10.36 5.30 2.93
C GLY A 193 -11.57 6.21 3.21
N MET A 194 -11.43 7.54 3.00
CA MET A 194 -12.53 8.50 3.16
C MET A 194 -13.71 8.17 2.23
N PHE A 195 -13.43 7.86 0.97
CA PHE A 195 -14.44 7.49 0.01
C PHE A 195 -15.17 6.19 0.40
N LEU A 196 -14.39 5.17 0.81
CA LEU A 196 -14.92 3.88 1.21
C LEU A 196 -15.79 4.02 2.47
N ASN A 197 -15.33 4.78 3.46
CA ASN A 197 -16.11 5.11 4.66
C ASN A 197 -17.43 5.80 4.30
N ASP A 198 -17.43 6.81 3.43
CA ASP A 198 -18.66 7.50 3.01
C ASP A 198 -19.63 6.55 2.29
N LEU A 199 -19.12 5.62 1.46
CA LEU A 199 -19.96 4.60 0.83
C LEU A 199 -20.62 3.69 1.87
N LEU A 200 -19.83 3.14 2.79
CA LEU A 200 -20.28 2.11 3.73
C LEU A 200 -21.19 2.67 4.83
N VAL A 201 -20.90 3.89 5.29
CA VAL A 201 -21.64 4.52 6.41
C VAL A 201 -22.82 5.35 5.89
N ASN A 202 -22.65 6.08 4.79
CA ASN A 202 -23.63 7.09 4.39
C ASN A 202 -24.48 6.72 3.16
N LYS A 203 -23.90 6.02 2.18
CA LYS A 203 -24.56 5.83 0.88
C LYS A 203 -25.27 4.49 0.72
N ILE A 204 -24.68 3.41 1.20
CA ILE A 204 -25.19 2.04 1.01
C ILE A 204 -26.29 1.66 2.02
N PRO A 205 -26.12 1.89 3.34
CA PRO A 205 -27.08 1.45 4.35
C PRO A 205 -28.40 2.19 4.29
N ASP A 206 -29.48 1.53 4.68
CA ASP A 206 -30.75 2.19 4.97
C ASP A 206 -30.73 2.92 6.32
N ALA A 207 -31.85 3.57 6.71
CA ALA A 207 -31.89 4.41 7.88
C ALA A 207 -31.71 3.63 9.20
N GLU A 208 -32.21 2.40 9.28
CA GLU A 208 -32.09 1.56 10.49
C GLU A 208 -30.65 1.06 10.64
N GLU A 209 -30.07 0.59 9.53
CA GLU A 209 -28.70 0.12 9.52
C GLU A 209 -27.69 1.26 9.80
N LYS A 210 -27.94 2.47 9.29
CA LYS A 210 -27.13 3.64 9.62
C LYS A 210 -27.10 3.94 11.12
N GLU A 211 -28.26 3.91 11.77
CA GLU A 211 -28.33 4.15 13.20
C GLU A 211 -27.58 3.07 14.00
N ARG A 212 -27.68 1.81 13.56
CA ARG A 212 -26.98 0.69 14.18
C ARG A 212 -25.47 0.82 14.00
N GLN A 213 -25.01 1.05 12.77
CA GLN A 213 -23.58 1.22 12.45
C GLN A 213 -22.97 2.38 13.24
N GLN A 214 -23.68 3.52 13.34
CA GLN A 214 -23.17 4.67 14.10
C GLN A 214 -22.98 4.33 15.58
N LYS A 215 -23.91 3.57 16.17
CA LYS A 215 -23.76 3.12 17.56
C LYS A 215 -22.56 2.20 17.74
N ASP A 216 -22.32 1.30 16.81
CA ASP A 216 -21.19 0.38 16.87
C ASP A 216 -19.85 1.13 16.70
N ILE A 217 -19.80 2.11 15.80
CA ILE A 217 -18.65 3.00 15.64
C ILE A 217 -18.38 3.81 16.92
N ASP A 218 -19.41 4.42 17.50
CA ASP A 218 -19.28 5.19 18.75
C ASP A 218 -18.78 4.31 19.90
N ARG A 219 -19.19 3.04 19.95
CA ARG A 219 -18.72 2.06 20.94
C ARG A 219 -17.25 1.70 20.72
N LEU A 220 -16.84 1.45 19.46
CA LEU A 220 -15.45 1.19 19.13
C LEU A 220 -14.54 2.34 19.58
N PHE A 221 -14.90 3.58 19.24
CA PHE A 221 -14.14 4.76 19.67
C PHE A 221 -14.10 4.90 21.21
N THR A 222 -15.22 4.65 21.89
CA THR A 222 -15.28 4.70 23.34
C THR A 222 -14.35 3.65 23.96
N TYR A 223 -14.32 2.45 23.42
CA TYR A 223 -13.43 1.38 23.87
C TYR A 223 -11.95 1.75 23.67
N ILE A 224 -11.57 2.19 22.47
CA ILE A 224 -10.18 2.58 22.18
C ILE A 224 -9.73 3.72 23.08
N GLN A 225 -10.57 4.71 23.35
CA GLN A 225 -10.25 5.80 24.29
C GLN A 225 -10.11 5.33 25.72
N ALA A 226 -11.00 4.43 26.17
CA ALA A 226 -10.98 3.90 27.54
C ALA A 226 -9.78 2.97 27.78
N SER A 227 -9.38 2.21 26.76
CA SER A 227 -8.31 1.21 26.81
C SER A 227 -7.03 1.69 26.09
N LYS A 228 -6.91 3.00 25.83
CA LYS A 228 -5.81 3.58 25.04
C LYS A 228 -4.42 3.00 25.37
N PRO A 229 -3.97 2.93 26.65
CA PRO A 229 -2.63 2.41 26.94
C PRO A 229 -2.44 0.93 26.60
N GLU A 230 -3.48 0.12 26.79
CA GLU A 230 -3.44 -1.31 26.48
C GLU A 230 -3.47 -1.53 24.96
N PHE A 231 -4.32 -0.79 24.28
CA PHE A 231 -4.40 -0.83 22.82
C PHE A 231 -3.09 -0.39 22.15
N GLU A 232 -2.50 0.73 22.60
CA GLU A 232 -1.21 1.20 22.14
C GLU A 232 -0.08 0.21 22.42
N SER A 233 -0.11 -0.49 23.56
CA SER A 233 0.88 -1.51 23.88
C SER A 233 0.81 -2.71 22.93
N LYS A 234 -0.40 -3.22 22.67
CA LYS A 234 -0.64 -4.32 21.72
C LYS A 234 -0.25 -3.90 20.29
N LEU A 235 -0.61 -2.70 19.91
CA LEU A 235 -0.27 -2.16 18.60
C LEU A 235 1.25 -2.03 18.44
N ARG A 236 1.95 -1.48 19.42
CA ARG A 236 3.41 -1.36 19.42
C ARG A 236 4.10 -2.69 19.22
N GLU A 237 3.67 -3.72 19.95
CA GLU A 237 4.23 -5.07 19.81
C GLU A 237 4.08 -5.59 18.37
N LYS A 238 2.89 -5.48 17.80
CA LYS A 238 2.61 -5.90 16.43
C LYS A 238 3.34 -5.08 15.36
N VAL A 239 3.44 -3.78 15.56
CA VAL A 239 4.19 -2.90 14.65
C VAL A 239 5.68 -3.23 14.68
N LEU A 240 6.26 -3.43 15.86
CA LEU A 240 7.66 -3.84 16.00
C LEU A 240 7.93 -5.19 15.33
N GLU A 241 7.07 -6.18 15.59
CA GLU A 241 7.17 -7.50 14.94
C GLU A 241 7.14 -7.34 13.42
N TYR A 242 6.19 -6.57 12.89
CA TYR A 242 6.04 -6.35 11.46
C TYR A 242 7.23 -5.62 10.83
N LEU A 243 7.74 -4.56 11.47
CA LEU A 243 8.88 -3.79 10.97
C LEU A 243 10.18 -4.59 10.99
N ASN A 244 10.39 -5.42 12.03
CA ASN A 244 11.58 -6.26 12.13
C ASN A 244 11.52 -7.50 11.21
N ASP A 245 10.31 -7.91 10.80
CA ASP A 245 10.14 -9.00 9.83
C ASP A 245 10.18 -8.53 8.36
N THR A 246 10.28 -7.22 8.14
CA THR A 246 10.20 -6.63 6.79
C THR A 246 11.50 -5.90 6.44
N ASP A 247 11.98 -6.08 5.20
CA ASP A 247 13.12 -5.30 4.72
C ASP A 247 12.71 -3.84 4.54
N VAL A 248 13.22 -2.99 5.42
CA VAL A 248 13.01 -1.54 5.36
C VAL A 248 14.21 -0.89 4.66
N TYR A 249 13.94 -0.21 3.54
CA TYR A 249 14.96 0.58 2.85
C TYR A 249 15.05 1.97 3.49
N ILE A 250 16.27 2.38 3.88
CA ILE A 250 16.51 3.70 4.47
C ILE A 250 17.35 4.51 3.50
N SER A 251 16.77 5.52 2.89
CA SER A 251 17.41 6.32 1.83
C SER A 251 18.56 7.19 2.35
N HIS A 252 18.63 7.46 3.66
CA HIS A 252 19.77 8.18 4.25
C HIS A 252 21.11 7.51 3.94
N PHE A 253 21.10 6.19 3.75
CA PHE A 253 22.27 5.41 3.35
C PHE A 253 22.29 5.13 1.84
N MET A 254 21.84 6.08 1.01
CA MET A 254 21.69 5.96 -0.45
C MET A 254 22.93 5.42 -1.20
N TYR A 255 24.11 5.53 -0.57
CA TYR A 255 25.39 5.05 -1.12
C TYR A 255 26.02 3.94 -0.29
N ALA A 256 25.43 3.52 0.82
CA ALA A 256 25.91 2.43 1.65
C ALA A 256 25.01 1.20 1.49
N GLU A 257 25.62 0.04 1.41
CA GLU A 257 24.89 -1.23 1.43
C GLU A 257 24.40 -1.46 2.87
N ILE A 258 23.06 -1.46 3.04
CA ILE A 258 22.44 -1.73 4.35
C ILE A 258 22.41 -3.24 4.51
N GLU A 259 22.97 -3.73 5.62
CA GLU A 259 22.97 -5.15 5.96
C GLU A 259 21.77 -5.52 6.83
N ASP A 260 21.42 -4.66 7.80
CA ASP A 260 20.36 -4.96 8.77
C ASP A 260 19.75 -3.67 9.34
N VAL A 261 18.45 -3.73 9.67
CA VAL A 261 17.71 -2.65 10.36
C VAL A 261 16.92 -3.27 11.50
N GLU A 262 17.22 -2.86 12.73
CA GLU A 262 16.52 -3.29 13.93
C GLU A 262 15.80 -2.10 14.57
N PHE A 263 14.48 -2.15 14.65
CA PHE A 263 13.69 -1.16 15.39
C PHE A 263 13.72 -1.49 16.87
N VAL A 264 14.30 -0.56 17.66
CA VAL A 264 14.56 -0.76 19.08
C VAL A 264 13.42 -0.23 19.94
N GLU A 265 12.93 0.95 19.61
CA GLU A 265 11.89 1.64 20.36
C GLU A 265 10.91 2.34 19.42
N ILE A 266 9.62 2.21 19.69
CA ILE A 266 8.55 2.91 18.98
C ILE A 266 7.57 3.46 20.01
N SER A 267 7.24 4.74 19.89
CA SER A 267 6.07 5.36 20.52
C SER A 267 4.99 5.59 19.47
N LEU A 268 3.76 5.38 19.87
CA LEU A 268 2.59 5.51 18.99
C LEU A 268 1.65 6.53 19.62
N ASP A 269 1.19 7.50 18.83
CA ASP A 269 0.05 8.34 19.20
C ASP A 269 -1.15 8.04 18.29
N ILE A 270 -2.25 7.62 18.90
CA ILE A 270 -3.48 7.28 18.21
C ILE A 270 -4.59 8.21 18.68
N THR A 271 -5.21 8.90 17.76
CA THR A 271 -6.43 9.66 18.04
C THR A 271 -7.63 9.03 17.36
N ALA A 272 -8.80 9.10 18.02
CA ALA A 272 -10.03 8.55 17.43
C ALA A 272 -10.45 9.22 16.12
N LYS A 273 -9.83 10.36 15.77
CA LYS A 273 -10.09 11.08 14.51
C LYS A 273 -9.36 10.48 13.32
N ASP A 274 -8.36 9.65 13.60
CA ASP A 274 -7.49 9.06 12.60
C ASP A 274 -7.93 7.65 12.20
N MET A 275 -9.20 7.31 12.49
CA MET A 275 -9.78 6.01 12.13
C MET A 275 -10.82 6.17 11.02
N GLU A 276 -10.71 5.31 10.02
CA GLU A 276 -11.66 5.20 8.91
C GLU A 276 -12.25 3.79 8.85
N ILE A 277 -13.57 3.69 8.66
CA ILE A 277 -14.24 2.39 8.54
C ILE A 277 -14.06 1.84 7.14
N ILE A 278 -13.48 0.65 7.04
CA ILE A 278 -13.23 -0.04 5.77
C ILE A 278 -14.39 -0.98 5.43
N SER A 279 -14.92 -1.68 6.41
CA SER A 279 -15.99 -2.66 6.22
C SER A 279 -16.86 -2.76 7.46
N ILE A 280 -18.16 -2.93 7.25
CA ILE A 280 -19.12 -3.29 8.31
C ILE A 280 -20.01 -4.38 7.74
N ASP A 281 -20.00 -5.53 8.36
CA ASP A 281 -20.94 -6.61 8.07
C ASP A 281 -21.75 -7.00 9.32
N ASN A 282 -22.41 -8.15 9.31
CA ASN A 282 -23.24 -8.59 10.44
C ASN A 282 -22.40 -9.06 11.64
N GLU A 283 -21.15 -9.42 11.43
CA GLU A 283 -20.29 -10.05 12.44
C GLU A 283 -19.16 -9.11 12.87
N TYR A 284 -18.59 -8.33 11.95
CA TYR A 284 -17.38 -7.54 12.19
C TYR A 284 -17.51 -6.07 11.75
N ILE A 285 -16.72 -5.23 12.39
CA ILE A 285 -16.33 -3.90 11.93
C ILE A 285 -14.83 -3.95 11.67
N GLU A 286 -14.43 -3.53 10.47
CA GLU A 286 -13.02 -3.34 10.12
C GLU A 286 -12.75 -1.86 9.90
N ALA A 287 -11.71 -1.36 10.53
CA ALA A 287 -11.26 0.02 10.44
C ALA A 287 -9.76 0.08 10.15
N VAL A 288 -9.33 1.15 9.50
CA VAL A 288 -7.92 1.52 9.42
C VAL A 288 -7.68 2.73 10.31
N CYS A 289 -6.62 2.72 11.07
CA CYS A 289 -6.12 3.88 11.81
C CYS A 289 -4.72 4.26 11.33
N PHE A 290 -4.38 5.54 11.47
CA PHE A 290 -3.15 6.14 10.98
C PHE A 290 -2.36 6.70 12.17
N PRO A 291 -1.78 5.84 13.04
CA PRO A 291 -1.00 6.32 14.18
C PRO A 291 0.27 7.02 13.69
N GLU A 292 0.60 8.12 14.36
CA GLU A 292 1.93 8.72 14.25
C GLU A 292 2.93 7.86 15.04
N ILE A 293 4.06 7.58 14.44
CA ILE A 293 5.12 6.77 15.02
C ILE A 293 6.36 7.63 15.18
N ASP A 294 6.88 7.66 16.39
CA ASP A 294 8.23 8.14 16.69
C ASP A 294 9.05 6.99 17.27
N GLY A 295 10.29 6.82 16.80
CA GLY A 295 11.08 5.69 17.26
C GLY A 295 12.57 5.81 16.99
N ILE A 296 13.27 4.73 17.31
CA ILE A 296 14.71 4.58 17.11
C ILE A 296 14.93 3.24 16.40
N ALA A 297 15.73 3.29 15.33
CA ALA A 297 16.21 2.11 14.63
C ALA A 297 17.74 2.05 14.66
N ASN A 298 18.30 0.86 14.87
CA ASN A 298 19.71 0.57 14.64
C ASN A 298 19.89 0.12 13.20
N VAL A 299 20.67 0.85 12.43
CA VAL A 299 20.94 0.55 11.01
C VAL A 299 22.38 0.08 10.87
N ARG A 300 22.56 -1.17 10.45
CA ARG A 300 23.88 -1.73 10.15
C ARG A 300 24.16 -1.60 8.65
N HIS A 301 25.19 -0.87 8.31
CA HIS A 301 25.56 -0.56 6.93
C HIS A 301 27.05 -0.79 6.66
N PHE A 302 27.35 -1.03 5.38
CA PHE A 302 28.71 -1.19 4.90
C PHE A 302 29.46 0.14 4.94
N CYS A 303 30.68 0.14 5.53
CA CYS A 303 31.58 1.29 5.61
C CYS A 303 32.71 1.16 4.59
N GLU A 304 32.56 1.77 3.40
CA GLU A 304 33.55 1.71 2.33
C GLU A 304 34.89 2.34 2.74
N GLU A 305 34.88 3.43 3.52
CA GLU A 305 36.09 4.18 3.91
C GLU A 305 37.02 3.36 4.80
N GLU A 306 36.48 2.43 5.57
CA GLU A 306 37.28 1.58 6.51
C GLU A 306 37.40 0.14 6.01
N SER A 307 36.83 -0.18 4.83
CA SER A 307 36.96 -1.47 4.16
C SER A 307 38.17 -1.50 3.23
N ILE A 308 38.75 -2.67 3.01
CA ILE A 308 39.94 -2.85 2.19
C ILE A 308 39.60 -3.59 0.91
N TRP A 309 39.71 -2.88 -0.22
CA TRP A 309 39.50 -3.42 -1.56
C TRP A 309 40.74 -4.05 -2.14
N ASP A 310 40.64 -5.31 -2.61
CA ASP A 310 41.70 -5.96 -3.38
C ASP A 310 41.50 -5.68 -4.88
N SER A 311 42.40 -4.87 -5.44
CA SER A 311 42.33 -4.46 -6.85
C SER A 311 42.76 -5.56 -7.81
N GLU A 312 43.47 -6.62 -7.38
CA GLU A 312 43.92 -7.74 -8.19
C GLU A 312 42.82 -8.78 -8.34
N GLU A 313 42.17 -9.14 -7.24
CA GLU A 313 41.07 -10.13 -7.23
C GLU A 313 39.71 -9.48 -7.51
N LYS A 314 39.60 -8.15 -7.46
CA LYS A 314 38.36 -7.36 -7.62
C LYS A 314 37.26 -7.72 -6.62
N GLU A 315 37.66 -7.89 -5.38
CA GLU A 315 36.79 -8.18 -4.25
C GLU A 315 37.23 -7.44 -2.98
N TRP A 316 36.35 -7.39 -1.98
CA TRP A 316 36.71 -6.84 -0.69
C TRP A 316 37.55 -7.85 0.09
N PHE A 317 38.80 -7.47 0.41
CA PHE A 317 39.69 -8.27 1.28
C PHE A 317 39.23 -8.20 2.74
N TYR A 318 38.66 -7.06 3.14
CA TYR A 318 38.10 -6.83 4.46
C TYR A 318 36.90 -5.90 4.33
N GLU A 319 35.76 -6.35 4.81
CA GLU A 319 34.52 -5.60 4.86
C GLU A 319 34.27 -5.14 6.30
N LYS A 320 34.07 -3.85 6.47
CA LYS A 320 33.68 -3.29 7.76
C LYS A 320 32.26 -2.80 7.69
N TYR A 321 31.49 -3.18 8.70
CA TYR A 321 30.14 -2.70 8.92
C TYR A 321 30.08 -1.86 10.19
N GLU A 322 29.30 -0.78 10.16
CA GLU A 322 29.02 0.09 11.30
C GLU A 322 27.54 0.08 11.59
N THR A 323 27.17 0.40 12.83
CA THR A 323 25.78 0.48 13.25
C THR A 323 25.51 1.89 13.75
N ASP A 324 24.58 2.57 13.09
CA ASP A 324 24.14 3.90 13.47
C ASP A 324 22.73 3.86 14.06
N GLU A 325 22.50 4.68 15.07
CA GLU A 325 21.21 4.92 15.66
C GLU A 325 20.50 6.04 14.90
N VAL A 326 19.34 5.73 14.31
CA VAL A 326 18.56 6.66 13.49
C VAL A 326 17.20 6.91 14.16
N LYS A 327 16.81 8.17 14.27
CA LYS A 327 15.47 8.56 14.69
C LYS A 327 14.51 8.45 13.50
N ILE A 328 13.35 7.87 13.76
CA ILE A 328 12.29 7.73 12.78
C ILE A 328 11.04 8.47 13.25
N SER A 329 10.35 9.12 12.31
CA SER A 329 9.00 9.67 12.54
C SER A 329 8.17 9.40 11.30
N SER A 330 7.00 8.80 11.45
CA SER A 330 6.14 8.43 10.32
C SER A 330 4.72 8.10 10.72
N TYR A 331 3.87 7.88 9.72
CA TYR A 331 2.51 7.38 9.87
C TYR A 331 2.41 5.96 9.31
N LEU A 332 1.68 5.08 10.02
CA LEU A 332 1.38 3.74 9.53
C LEU A 332 -0.11 3.56 9.26
N ASN A 333 -0.42 2.66 8.34
CA ASN A 333 -1.78 2.15 8.18
C ASN A 333 -1.93 0.90 9.05
N VAL A 334 -2.77 0.97 10.08
CA VAL A 334 -3.04 -0.16 10.97
C VAL A 334 -4.49 -0.57 10.82
N TYR A 335 -4.71 -1.83 10.47
CA TYR A 335 -6.03 -2.41 10.28
C TYR A 335 -6.50 -3.04 11.58
N VAL A 336 -7.68 -2.66 12.02
CA VAL A 336 -8.30 -3.14 13.27
C VAL A 336 -9.61 -3.83 12.92
N LYS A 337 -9.82 -5.03 13.47
CA LYS A 337 -11.04 -5.80 13.32
C LYS A 337 -11.68 -6.03 14.67
N MET A 338 -13.00 -5.84 14.76
CA MET A 338 -13.76 -5.96 15.98
C MET A 338 -15.07 -6.72 15.73
N GLU A 339 -15.42 -7.67 16.60
CA GLU A 339 -16.68 -8.40 16.54
C GLU A 339 -17.87 -7.56 17.01
N ARG A 340 -18.92 -7.44 16.20
CA ARG A 340 -20.13 -6.67 16.54
C ARG A 340 -20.94 -7.31 17.68
N ASN A 341 -20.96 -8.64 17.76
CA ASN A 341 -21.76 -9.36 18.72
C ASN A 341 -21.30 -9.16 20.17
N GLU A 342 -20.01 -8.89 20.37
CA GLU A 342 -19.45 -8.61 21.69
C GLU A 342 -19.88 -7.25 22.22
N LEU A 343 -20.17 -6.29 21.32
CA LEU A 343 -20.71 -4.97 21.69
C LEU A 343 -22.12 -5.03 22.25
N ASP A 344 -22.96 -5.95 21.80
CA ASP A 344 -24.35 -6.08 22.23
C ASP A 344 -24.48 -6.67 23.64
N MET A 345 -23.45 -7.38 24.12
CA MET A 345 -23.47 -8.05 25.42
C MET A 345 -22.88 -7.23 26.58
N GLY A 346 -22.40 -6.01 26.30
CA GLY A 346 -21.80 -5.12 27.32
C GLY A 346 -20.44 -5.63 27.83
N GLN A 347 -19.81 -6.53 27.10
CA GLN A 347 -18.44 -6.96 27.32
C GLN A 347 -17.49 -6.02 26.54
N ASP A 348 -16.26 -5.88 27.03
CA ASP A 348 -15.23 -5.17 26.29
C ASP A 348 -14.97 -5.91 24.97
N PRO A 349 -15.02 -5.23 23.81
CA PRO A 349 -14.79 -5.88 22.53
C PRO A 349 -13.36 -6.43 22.45
N ASP A 350 -13.21 -7.62 21.88
CA ASP A 350 -11.90 -8.12 21.52
C ASP A 350 -11.45 -7.42 20.23
N VAL A 351 -10.40 -6.61 20.32
CA VAL A 351 -9.86 -5.85 19.21
C VAL A 351 -8.62 -6.58 18.69
N GLU A 352 -8.75 -7.16 17.51
CA GLU A 352 -7.64 -7.80 16.81
C GLU A 352 -6.98 -6.81 15.84
N ILE A 353 -5.65 -6.72 15.86
CA ILE A 353 -4.88 -5.99 14.86
C ILE A 353 -4.62 -6.95 13.71
N SER A 354 -5.32 -6.74 12.59
CA SER A 354 -5.30 -7.67 11.47
C SER A 354 -4.12 -7.50 10.53
N ASP A 355 -3.62 -6.28 10.35
CA ASP A 355 -2.46 -6.01 9.46
C ASP A 355 -1.84 -4.63 9.75
N VAL A 356 -0.57 -4.45 9.37
CA VAL A 356 0.17 -3.19 9.47
C VAL A 356 0.91 -2.96 8.15
N ASN A 357 0.76 -1.79 7.54
CA ASN A 357 1.46 -1.42 6.32
C ASN A 357 2.51 -0.34 6.61
N TYR A 358 3.78 -0.64 6.35
CA TYR A 358 4.97 0.16 6.69
C TYR A 358 5.47 1.10 5.58
N ARG A 359 4.88 1.08 4.38
CA ARG A 359 5.41 1.86 3.22
C ARG A 359 5.49 3.37 3.47
N ALA A 360 4.64 3.91 4.33
CA ALA A 360 4.72 5.30 4.74
C ALA A 360 6.03 5.63 5.49
N LEU A 361 6.67 4.63 6.10
CA LEU A 361 7.93 4.80 6.85
C LEU A 361 9.13 5.07 5.93
N GLN A 362 9.10 4.55 4.69
CA GLN A 362 10.18 4.77 3.72
C GLN A 362 10.29 6.22 3.24
N GLU A 363 9.18 6.95 3.17
CA GLU A 363 9.17 8.33 2.68
C GLU A 363 9.58 9.35 3.75
N SER A 364 9.34 9.08 5.03
CA SER A 364 9.61 10.03 6.11
C SER A 364 11.04 9.98 6.66
N LEU A 365 11.74 8.87 6.50
CA LEU A 365 13.16 8.74 6.83
C LEU A 365 14.04 9.64 5.94
N ASP A 366 13.50 10.07 4.79
CA ASP A 366 14.19 10.90 3.81
C ASP A 366 14.19 12.40 4.15
N ASP A 367 13.20 12.90 4.90
CA ASP A 367 12.97 14.34 5.05
C ASP A 367 13.68 14.99 6.25
N GLU A 368 14.12 14.24 7.28
CA GLU A 368 14.70 14.82 8.50
C GLU A 368 16.22 15.05 8.50
N ASN A 369 16.95 14.62 7.47
CA ASN A 369 18.41 14.71 7.43
C ASN A 369 18.97 15.67 6.37
N TYR A 370 18.19 16.68 5.93
CA TYR A 370 18.66 17.76 5.05
C TYR A 370 18.64 19.12 5.73
#